data_f6f67e11c9a852f83a2780d49b190c9c
#
_entry.id   f6f67e11c9a852f83a2780d49b190c9c
#
_cell.length_a   1.000
_cell.length_b   1.000
_cell.length_c   1.000
_cell.angle_alpha   90.00
_cell.angle_beta   90.00
_cell.angle_gamma   90.00
#
_symmetry.space_group_name_H-M   'P 1'
#
loop_
_entity.id
_entity.type
_entity.pdbx_description
1 polymer ?
#
loop_
_entity_poly.entity_id
_entity_poly.type
_entity_poly.pdbx_seq_one_letter_code
_entity_poly.pdbx_strand_id
1 'polypeptide(L)'
;SSLGTHPILEQDNVEEKIIEGDSRTQVTTTTEAPFRWVGLITYTTQAGGTGRCTGSLVAADTVVTAGHCLNKNGSNITFTPGQNGADKRFRTAKARQVWYDKTGSAAGHDWGVIKLETPIGSDVGWFGMRTPEPGSLNGSFATVIGYPGDKPFGTMWKGRNKILKANKLQAHYSADTSDGESGASIVDDTAIIYGIHTSGTNQQNWGTLLTGELFNTIVNISKREVEG
;
A
#
# COMPACT_ATOMS: atom_id res chain seq x y z
N SER A 1 15.49 -17.11 -8.35
CA SER A 1 14.46 -16.99 -7.33
C SER A 1 13.10 -17.19 -7.99
N SER A 2 12.48 -18.33 -7.72
CA SER A 2 11.15 -18.66 -8.25
C SER A 2 10.12 -17.71 -7.62
N LEU A 3 9.49 -16.90 -8.45
CA LEU A 3 8.27 -16.20 -8.11
C LEU A 3 7.18 -17.27 -7.93
N GLY A 4 6.90 -17.61 -6.68
CA GLY A 4 5.76 -18.45 -6.37
C GLY A 4 4.48 -17.75 -6.79
N THR A 5 3.72 -18.35 -7.69
CA THR A 5 2.35 -17.92 -7.97
C THR A 5 1.50 -18.25 -6.75
N HIS A 6 1.04 -17.23 -6.06
CA HIS A 6 0.13 -17.40 -4.94
C HIS A 6 -1.31 -17.14 -5.41
N PRO A 7 -2.15 -18.15 -5.57
CA PRO A 7 -3.57 -17.98 -5.89
C PRO A 7 -4.37 -17.63 -4.63
N ILE A 8 -4.06 -16.50 -3.99
CA ILE A 8 -4.48 -16.27 -2.60
C ILE A 8 -5.69 -15.35 -2.48
N LEU A 9 -6.11 -14.68 -3.54
CA LEU A 9 -7.19 -13.70 -3.41
C LEU A 9 -8.60 -14.30 -3.57
N GLU A 10 -8.72 -15.58 -3.93
CA GLU A 10 -10.02 -16.22 -4.17
C GLU A 10 -10.45 -17.27 -3.13
N GLN A 11 -9.60 -17.68 -2.20
CA GLN A 11 -9.91 -18.82 -1.28
C GLN A 11 -9.75 -18.53 0.20
N ASP A 12 -10.17 -17.38 0.66
CA ASP A 12 -10.28 -17.19 2.10
C ASP A 12 -11.72 -17.44 2.56
N ASN A 13 -11.92 -18.51 3.33
CA ASN A 13 -13.05 -18.64 4.24
C ASN A 13 -12.91 -17.57 5.33
N VAL A 14 -13.11 -16.31 4.97
CA VAL A 14 -13.21 -15.21 5.90
C VAL A 14 -14.66 -15.13 6.32
N GLU A 15 -14.93 -15.13 7.61
CA GLU A 15 -16.27 -14.77 8.11
C GLU A 15 -16.59 -13.36 7.58
N GLU A 16 -17.40 -13.30 6.53
CA GLU A 16 -17.87 -12.07 5.92
C GLU A 16 -18.78 -11.34 6.91
N LYS A 17 -18.28 -10.34 7.57
CA LYS A 17 -19.14 -9.29 8.13
C LYS A 17 -19.36 -8.24 7.04
N ILE A 18 -20.38 -8.46 6.23
CA ILE A 18 -20.87 -7.45 5.29
C ILE A 18 -21.65 -6.42 6.12
N ILE A 19 -21.10 -5.23 6.23
CA ILE A 19 -21.86 -4.06 6.65
C ILE A 19 -22.60 -3.58 5.40
N GLU A 20 -23.92 -3.35 5.49
CA GLU A 20 -24.72 -2.91 4.35
C GLU A 20 -24.05 -1.72 3.62
N GLY A 21 -23.75 -1.90 2.33
CA GLY A 21 -23.13 -0.88 1.48
C GLY A 21 -21.60 -0.85 1.47
N ASP A 22 -20.93 -1.63 2.31
CA ASP A 22 -19.47 -1.73 2.36
C ASP A 22 -19.02 -3.09 1.82
N SER A 23 -18.32 -3.12 0.69
CA SER A 23 -17.83 -4.35 0.04
C SER A 23 -16.46 -4.81 0.54
N ARG A 24 -15.87 -4.11 1.50
CA ARG A 24 -14.57 -4.49 2.08
C ARG A 24 -14.69 -5.64 3.06
N THR A 25 -13.66 -6.48 3.09
CA THR A 25 -13.56 -7.63 3.98
C THR A 25 -12.37 -7.45 4.92
N GLN A 26 -12.56 -7.72 6.21
CA GLN A 26 -11.46 -7.68 7.17
C GLN A 26 -10.50 -8.84 6.93
N VAL A 27 -9.21 -8.54 6.91
CA VAL A 27 -8.14 -9.54 6.88
C VAL A 27 -7.70 -9.82 8.31
N THR A 28 -7.92 -11.04 8.78
CA THR A 28 -7.48 -11.50 10.10
C THR A 28 -6.22 -12.36 10.03
N THR A 29 -5.91 -12.94 8.88
CA THR A 29 -4.71 -13.75 8.61
C THR A 29 -3.52 -12.89 8.21
N THR A 30 -3.26 -11.83 8.97
CA THR A 30 -2.22 -10.83 8.64
C THR A 30 -0.79 -11.36 8.71
N THR A 31 -0.59 -12.55 9.26
CA THR A 31 0.71 -13.22 9.35
C THR A 31 1.04 -14.04 8.10
N GLU A 32 0.10 -14.15 7.17
CA GLU A 32 0.27 -14.89 5.92
C GLU A 32 0.59 -13.96 4.75
N ALA A 33 1.36 -14.47 3.78
CA ALA A 33 1.59 -13.77 2.52
C ALA A 33 0.28 -13.71 1.69
N PRO A 34 -0.02 -12.62 1.00
CA PRO A 34 0.75 -11.37 0.90
C PRO A 34 0.46 -10.34 2.01
N PHE A 35 -0.46 -10.63 2.92
CA PHE A 35 -0.94 -9.68 3.92
C PHE A 35 0.16 -9.22 4.88
N ARG A 36 1.10 -10.09 5.24
CA ARG A 36 2.24 -9.72 6.09
C ARG A 36 3.23 -8.75 5.43
N TRP A 37 3.07 -8.46 4.14
CA TRP A 37 3.87 -7.47 3.42
C TRP A 37 3.23 -6.08 3.41
N VAL A 38 1.99 -6.00 3.84
CA VAL A 38 1.24 -4.75 4.02
C VAL A 38 1.37 -4.30 5.46
N GLY A 39 1.63 -3.04 5.68
CA GLY A 39 1.84 -2.52 7.02
C GLY A 39 1.16 -1.18 7.27
N LEU A 40 0.88 -0.92 8.54
CA LEU A 40 0.41 0.37 9.01
C LEU A 40 1.59 1.33 9.14
N ILE A 41 1.48 2.48 8.50
CA ILE A 41 2.39 3.61 8.69
C ILE A 41 1.77 4.54 9.74
N THR A 42 2.54 4.90 10.75
CA THR A 42 2.17 5.96 11.68
C THR A 42 3.26 7.02 11.75
N TYR A 43 2.86 8.24 11.99
CA TYR A 43 3.78 9.36 12.17
C TYR A 43 3.19 10.41 13.11
N THR A 44 4.05 11.22 13.69
CA THR A 44 3.64 12.36 14.52
C THR A 44 3.46 13.58 13.61
N THR A 45 2.28 14.19 13.63
CA THR A 45 2.00 15.42 12.88
C THR A 45 2.70 16.62 13.50
N GLN A 46 2.84 17.72 12.75
CA GLN A 46 3.40 18.97 13.29
C GLN A 46 2.60 19.51 14.48
N ALA A 47 1.30 19.28 14.53
CA ALA A 47 0.43 19.67 15.64
C ALA A 47 0.52 18.72 16.85
N GLY A 48 1.36 17.68 16.80
CA GLY A 48 1.56 16.72 17.90
C GLY A 48 0.59 15.54 17.90
N GLY A 49 -0.34 15.46 16.95
CA GLY A 49 -1.25 14.32 16.77
C GLY A 49 -0.59 13.16 16.04
N THR A 50 -1.33 12.08 15.86
CA THR A 50 -0.91 10.90 15.11
C THR A 50 -1.56 10.86 13.74
N GLY A 51 -0.76 10.81 12.67
CA GLY A 51 -1.20 10.51 11.32
C GLY A 51 -0.97 9.05 10.99
N ARG A 52 -1.71 8.54 10.00
CA ARG A 52 -1.61 7.16 9.54
C ARG A 52 -1.80 7.03 8.05
N CYS A 53 -1.12 6.07 7.48
CA CYS A 53 -1.23 5.63 6.10
C CYS A 53 -0.99 4.12 6.04
N THR A 54 -1.09 3.58 4.85
CA THR A 54 -0.72 2.21 4.55
C THR A 54 0.54 2.20 3.70
N GLY A 55 1.39 1.21 3.89
CA GLY A 55 2.55 0.95 3.04
C GLY A 55 2.68 -0.52 2.69
N SER A 56 3.50 -0.82 1.70
CA SER A 56 3.76 -2.18 1.25
C SER A 56 5.25 -2.39 1.03
N LEU A 57 5.77 -3.51 1.54
CA LEU A 57 7.16 -3.90 1.32
C LEU A 57 7.37 -4.32 -0.13
N VAL A 58 8.41 -3.78 -0.76
CA VAL A 58 8.86 -4.13 -2.12
C VAL A 58 10.30 -4.60 -2.17
N ALA A 59 11.00 -4.56 -1.05
CA ALA A 59 12.33 -5.11 -0.81
C ALA A 59 12.51 -5.33 0.70
N ALA A 60 13.65 -5.87 1.13
CA ALA A 60 13.92 -6.16 2.53
C ALA A 60 13.75 -4.94 3.46
N ASP A 61 14.08 -3.75 3.00
CA ASP A 61 14.07 -2.51 3.77
C ASP A 61 13.31 -1.36 3.10
N THR A 62 12.53 -1.65 2.06
CA THR A 62 11.91 -0.61 1.22
C THR A 62 10.40 -0.76 1.20
N VAL A 63 9.70 0.32 1.52
CA VAL A 63 8.25 0.43 1.56
C VAL A 63 7.79 1.46 0.54
N VAL A 64 6.77 1.15 -0.24
CA VAL A 64 6.06 2.11 -1.11
C VAL A 64 4.79 2.58 -0.43
N THR A 65 4.46 3.84 -0.62
CA THR A 65 3.28 4.51 -0.08
C THR A 65 2.90 5.70 -0.96
N ALA A 66 1.89 6.46 -0.57
CA ALA A 66 1.53 7.71 -1.24
C ALA A 66 2.48 8.85 -0.82
N GLY A 67 2.76 9.75 -1.75
CA GLY A 67 3.62 10.90 -1.48
C GLY A 67 3.05 11.83 -0.42
N HIS A 68 1.73 12.03 -0.41
CA HIS A 68 1.08 12.89 0.59
C HIS A 68 1.15 12.33 2.02
N CYS A 69 1.51 11.06 2.21
CA CYS A 69 1.81 10.49 3.52
C CYS A 69 3.16 10.96 4.07
N LEU A 70 4.08 11.39 3.21
CA LEU A 70 5.47 11.72 3.56
C LEU A 70 5.79 13.21 3.47
N ASN A 71 4.98 14.00 2.74
CA ASN A 71 5.26 15.41 2.45
C ASN A 71 4.73 16.41 3.49
N LYS A 72 4.19 15.93 4.61
CA LYS A 72 3.57 16.77 5.65
C LYS A 72 4.54 17.13 6.79
N ASN A 73 5.83 16.93 6.62
CA ASN A 73 6.86 17.13 7.65
C ASN A 73 6.54 16.40 8.96
N GLY A 74 5.94 15.22 8.86
CA GLY A 74 5.73 14.34 9.99
C GLY A 74 7.05 13.81 10.54
N SER A 75 7.08 13.52 11.82
CA SER A 75 8.21 12.90 12.51
C SER A 75 7.85 11.50 13.01
N ASN A 76 8.86 10.75 13.45
CA ASN A 76 8.67 9.39 13.98
C ASN A 76 7.87 8.48 13.03
N ILE A 77 8.22 8.50 11.75
CA ILE A 77 7.58 7.64 10.75
C ILE A 77 7.95 6.20 11.03
N THR A 78 6.94 5.36 11.25
CA THR A 78 7.11 3.93 11.53
C THR A 78 6.27 3.09 10.59
N PHE A 79 6.69 1.86 10.38
CA PHE A 79 6.01 0.86 9.58
C PHE A 79 5.88 -0.45 10.37
N THR A 80 4.66 -0.96 10.52
CA THR A 80 4.37 -2.20 11.22
C THR A 80 3.71 -3.19 10.28
N PRO A 81 4.46 -4.13 9.67
CA PRO A 81 3.90 -5.11 8.74
C PRO A 81 2.97 -6.08 9.48
N GLY A 82 1.89 -6.46 8.80
CA GLY A 82 0.95 -7.45 9.30
C GLY A 82 0.28 -7.10 10.63
N GLN A 83 0.19 -5.81 10.99
CA GLN A 83 -0.51 -5.41 12.21
C GLN A 83 -1.96 -5.87 12.18
N ASN A 84 -2.45 -6.41 13.30
CA ASN A 84 -3.83 -6.84 13.47
C ASN A 84 -4.38 -6.30 14.79
N GLY A 85 -5.07 -5.16 14.73
CA GLY A 85 -5.48 -4.43 15.92
C GLY A 85 -4.27 -4.01 16.76
N ALA A 86 -4.18 -4.47 17.98
CA ALA A 86 -3.04 -4.24 18.86
C ALA A 86 -1.88 -5.23 18.65
N ASP A 87 -2.09 -6.31 17.88
CA ASP A 87 -1.07 -7.32 17.61
C ASP A 87 -0.08 -6.82 16.55
N LYS A 88 1.18 -6.71 16.97
CA LYS A 88 2.33 -6.29 16.16
C LYS A 88 3.37 -7.42 16.07
N ARG A 89 2.94 -8.59 15.63
CA ARG A 89 3.76 -9.81 15.64
C ARG A 89 5.14 -9.66 15.02
N PHE A 90 5.24 -8.92 13.91
CA PHE A 90 6.50 -8.74 13.17
C PHE A 90 7.29 -7.51 13.62
N ARG A 91 6.85 -6.83 14.69
CA ARG A 91 7.47 -5.62 15.22
C ARG A 91 7.26 -4.39 14.33
N THR A 92 7.79 -3.28 14.77
CA THR A 92 7.71 -1.98 14.11
C THR A 92 9.11 -1.56 13.68
N ALA A 93 9.26 -1.17 12.42
CA ALA A 93 10.48 -0.60 11.89
C ALA A 93 10.33 0.92 11.75
N LYS A 94 11.43 1.65 12.02
CA LYS A 94 11.48 3.10 11.85
C LYS A 94 11.96 3.46 10.46
N ALA A 95 11.43 4.57 9.91
CA ALA A 95 11.96 5.15 8.69
C ALA A 95 13.36 5.72 8.94
N ARG A 96 14.28 5.41 8.04
CA ARG A 96 15.62 5.99 8.00
C ARG A 96 15.69 7.16 7.03
N GLN A 97 15.07 7.02 5.86
CA GLN A 97 15.02 8.03 4.83
C GLN A 97 13.73 7.88 4.02
N VAL A 98 13.22 8.99 3.51
CA VAL A 98 12.01 9.02 2.68
C VAL A 98 12.27 9.77 1.39
N TRP A 99 11.58 9.37 0.32
CA TRP A 99 11.55 10.04 -0.98
C TRP A 99 10.10 10.24 -1.39
N TYR A 100 9.80 11.37 -1.96
CA TYR A 100 8.49 11.67 -2.56
C TYR A 100 8.65 12.73 -3.65
N ASP A 101 7.69 12.79 -4.55
CA ASP A 101 7.66 13.81 -5.59
C ASP A 101 7.13 15.12 -4.99
N LYS A 102 7.92 16.20 -5.09
CA LYS A 102 7.57 17.53 -4.56
C LYS A 102 6.46 18.22 -5.36
N THR A 103 6.10 17.72 -6.53
CA THR A 103 4.97 18.22 -7.31
C THR A 103 3.63 18.02 -6.60
N GLY A 104 3.56 17.07 -5.68
CA GLY A 104 2.41 16.85 -4.80
C GLY A 104 1.37 15.88 -5.40
N SER A 105 0.09 16.20 -5.25
CA SER A 105 -1.01 15.27 -5.56
C SER A 105 -1.46 15.25 -7.03
N ALA A 106 -0.74 15.92 -7.93
CA ALA A 106 -1.04 15.84 -9.35
C ALA A 106 -0.92 14.41 -9.89
N ALA A 107 -1.65 14.10 -10.96
CA ALA A 107 -1.68 12.78 -11.54
C ALA A 107 -0.28 12.24 -11.85
N GLY A 108 0.04 11.05 -11.35
CA GLY A 108 1.34 10.40 -11.51
C GLY A 108 2.43 10.87 -10.53
N HIS A 109 2.16 11.86 -9.69
CA HIS A 109 3.15 12.44 -8.78
C HIS A 109 2.93 12.04 -7.30
N ASP A 110 1.79 11.48 -6.95
CA ASP A 110 1.50 11.07 -5.58
C ASP A 110 2.03 9.67 -5.30
N TRP A 111 3.32 9.60 -5.06
CA TRP A 111 4.05 8.39 -4.67
C TRP A 111 5.12 8.71 -3.63
N GLY A 112 5.44 7.75 -2.81
CA GLY A 112 6.48 7.86 -1.81
C GLY A 112 7.18 6.54 -1.55
N VAL A 113 8.41 6.61 -1.09
CA VAL A 113 9.24 5.46 -0.74
C VAL A 113 9.89 5.71 0.62
N ILE A 114 9.88 4.70 1.45
CA ILE A 114 10.52 4.70 2.77
C ILE A 114 11.63 3.65 2.78
N LYS A 115 12.84 4.05 3.15
CA LYS A 115 13.88 3.14 3.60
C LYS A 115 13.76 2.95 5.10
N LEU A 116 13.70 1.71 5.54
CA LEU A 116 13.62 1.35 6.95
C LEU A 116 15.01 1.21 7.58
N GLU A 117 15.13 1.50 8.87
CA GLU A 117 16.36 1.24 9.63
C GLU A 117 16.62 -0.27 9.77
N THR A 118 15.58 -1.07 9.83
CA THR A 118 15.64 -2.52 9.99
C THR A 118 15.13 -3.21 8.73
N PRO A 119 15.85 -4.18 8.16
CA PRO A 119 15.40 -4.92 6.97
C PRO A 119 14.33 -5.97 7.32
N ILE A 120 13.20 -5.52 7.82
CA ILE A 120 12.11 -6.39 8.32
C ILE A 120 11.53 -7.29 7.23
N GLY A 121 11.65 -6.89 5.96
CA GLY A 121 11.27 -7.71 4.82
C GLY A 121 12.09 -9.00 4.69
N SER A 122 13.28 -9.07 5.27
CA SER A 122 14.06 -10.31 5.33
C SER A 122 13.36 -11.40 6.14
N ASP A 123 12.52 -11.00 7.10
CA ASP A 123 11.75 -11.95 7.92
C ASP A 123 10.38 -12.26 7.30
N VAL A 124 9.73 -11.28 6.68
CA VAL A 124 8.34 -11.41 6.23
C VAL A 124 8.17 -11.59 4.72
N GLY A 125 9.19 -11.21 3.92
CA GLY A 125 9.10 -11.13 2.47
C GLY A 125 8.58 -9.79 1.96
N TRP A 126 8.33 -9.70 0.66
CA TRP A 126 7.85 -8.48 0.01
C TRP A 126 7.14 -8.78 -1.30
N PHE A 127 6.38 -7.81 -1.79
CA PHE A 127 5.69 -7.87 -3.07
C PHE A 127 6.64 -7.79 -4.27
N GLY A 128 6.28 -8.46 -5.35
CA GLY A 128 6.74 -8.11 -6.69
C GLY A 128 6.03 -6.88 -7.22
N MET A 129 6.62 -6.22 -8.21
CA MET A 129 6.07 -5.06 -8.90
C MET A 129 6.07 -5.27 -10.42
N ARG A 130 5.16 -4.61 -11.12
CA ARG A 130 5.16 -4.52 -12.58
C ARG A 130 4.69 -3.15 -13.06
N THR A 131 5.08 -2.81 -14.27
CA THR A 131 4.52 -1.67 -15.01
C THR A 131 3.32 -2.17 -15.81
N PRO A 132 2.11 -1.66 -15.58
CA PRO A 132 0.94 -2.12 -16.30
C PRO A 132 0.85 -1.51 -17.70
N GLU A 133 0.20 -2.24 -18.62
CA GLU A 133 -0.29 -1.69 -19.88
C GLU A 133 -1.66 -1.04 -19.62
N PRO A 134 -1.80 0.30 -19.70
CA PRO A 134 -3.04 0.98 -19.28
C PRO A 134 -4.30 0.47 -19.97
N GLY A 135 -4.21 0.16 -21.27
CA GLY A 135 -5.34 -0.36 -22.03
C GLY A 135 -5.83 -1.73 -21.55
N SER A 136 -4.97 -2.52 -20.91
CA SER A 136 -5.34 -3.83 -20.37
C SER A 136 -6.05 -3.75 -19.02
N LEU A 137 -6.00 -2.57 -18.35
CA LEU A 137 -6.58 -2.38 -17.04
C LEU A 137 -8.09 -2.12 -17.08
N ASN A 138 -8.62 -1.54 -18.15
CA ASN A 138 -10.04 -1.21 -18.26
C ASN A 138 -10.90 -2.47 -18.12
N GLY A 139 -11.81 -2.46 -17.13
CA GLY A 139 -12.69 -3.57 -16.85
C GLY A 139 -12.03 -4.74 -16.10
N SER A 140 -10.74 -4.69 -15.82
CA SER A 140 -10.06 -5.62 -14.92
C SER A 140 -10.36 -5.27 -13.45
N PHE A 141 -9.91 -6.12 -12.53
CA PHE A 141 -10.11 -5.90 -11.10
C PHE A 141 -8.82 -5.47 -10.42
N ALA A 142 -8.96 -4.53 -9.50
CA ALA A 142 -7.92 -4.07 -8.60
C ALA A 142 -8.23 -4.50 -7.18
N THR A 143 -7.25 -5.00 -6.46
CA THR A 143 -7.37 -5.25 -5.03
C THR A 143 -6.53 -4.22 -4.28
N VAL A 144 -7.16 -3.56 -3.30
CA VAL A 144 -6.53 -2.63 -2.37
C VAL A 144 -6.56 -3.25 -0.99
N ILE A 145 -5.42 -3.33 -0.34
CA ILE A 145 -5.25 -3.93 0.99
C ILE A 145 -4.62 -2.87 1.89
N GLY A 146 -5.27 -2.52 2.98
CA GLY A 146 -4.75 -1.47 3.84
C GLY A 146 -5.43 -1.35 5.20
N TYR A 147 -5.18 -0.22 5.84
CA TYR A 147 -5.61 0.10 7.20
C TYR A 147 -6.54 1.32 7.21
N PRO A 148 -7.83 1.15 6.87
CA PRO A 148 -8.76 2.26 6.71
C PRO A 148 -9.08 2.95 8.05
N GLY A 149 -9.23 4.27 7.98
CA GLY A 149 -9.49 5.10 9.15
C GLY A 149 -10.90 4.99 9.72
N ASP A 150 -11.86 4.52 8.95
CA ASP A 150 -13.24 4.30 9.36
C ASP A 150 -13.49 2.93 10.03
N LYS A 151 -12.45 2.12 10.17
CA LYS A 151 -12.48 0.82 10.83
C LYS A 151 -11.70 0.88 12.15
N PRO A 152 -11.84 -0.12 13.04
CA PRO A 152 -11.06 -0.17 14.26
C PRO A 152 -9.57 -0.02 14.01
N PHE A 153 -8.89 0.76 14.83
CA PHE A 153 -7.49 1.11 14.64
C PHE A 153 -6.61 -0.15 14.49
N GLY A 154 -5.74 -0.12 13.50
CA GLY A 154 -4.78 -1.21 13.26
C GLY A 154 -5.38 -2.45 12.60
N THR A 155 -6.64 -2.44 12.20
CA THR A 155 -7.24 -3.58 11.48
C THR A 155 -7.03 -3.44 9.97
N MET A 156 -6.65 -4.56 9.36
CA MET A 156 -6.39 -4.65 7.92
C MET A 156 -7.66 -5.05 7.17
N TRP A 157 -7.92 -4.41 6.05
CA TRP A 157 -9.09 -4.65 5.21
C TRP A 157 -8.69 -4.75 3.74
N LYS A 158 -9.41 -5.54 2.97
CA LYS A 158 -9.24 -5.65 1.52
C LYS A 158 -10.53 -5.34 0.77
N GLY A 159 -10.40 -4.71 -0.38
CA GLY A 159 -11.47 -4.49 -1.32
C GLY A 159 -11.02 -4.85 -2.74
N ARG A 160 -11.85 -5.63 -3.45
CA ARG A 160 -11.62 -6.02 -4.85
C ARG A 160 -12.62 -5.27 -5.73
N ASN A 161 -12.12 -4.47 -6.64
CA ASN A 161 -12.92 -3.48 -7.33
C ASN A 161 -12.62 -3.43 -8.81
N LYS A 162 -13.63 -3.06 -9.58
CA LYS A 162 -13.50 -2.94 -11.03
C LYS A 162 -12.80 -1.62 -11.39
N ILE A 163 -11.80 -1.70 -12.25
CA ILE A 163 -11.18 -0.51 -12.84
C ILE A 163 -12.13 0.06 -13.89
N LEU A 164 -12.55 1.30 -13.66
CA LEU A 164 -13.50 2.03 -14.52
C LEU A 164 -12.79 2.63 -15.73
N LYS A 165 -11.62 3.20 -15.52
CA LYS A 165 -10.75 3.75 -16.56
C LYS A 165 -9.31 3.87 -16.06
N ALA A 166 -8.37 3.82 -16.98
CA ALA A 166 -6.96 4.07 -16.70
C ALA A 166 -6.31 4.80 -17.86
N ASN A 167 -5.32 5.63 -17.53
CA ASN A 167 -4.36 6.20 -18.48
C ASN A 167 -2.94 5.78 -18.07
N LYS A 168 -1.91 6.42 -18.61
CA LYS A 168 -0.52 6.07 -18.28
C LYS A 168 -0.14 6.35 -16.82
N LEU A 169 -0.81 7.32 -16.17
CA LEU A 169 -0.42 7.86 -14.86
C LEU A 169 -1.35 7.43 -13.73
N GLN A 170 -2.60 7.15 -14.03
CA GLN A 170 -3.66 6.97 -13.03
C GLN A 170 -4.66 5.90 -13.43
N ALA A 171 -5.12 5.15 -12.44
CA ALA A 171 -6.31 4.30 -12.56
C ALA A 171 -7.42 4.82 -11.65
N HIS A 172 -8.65 4.73 -12.13
CA HIS A 172 -9.88 5.02 -11.38
C HIS A 172 -10.69 3.74 -11.21
N TYR A 173 -11.17 3.49 -10.02
CA TYR A 173 -11.89 2.26 -9.67
C TYR A 173 -13.00 2.53 -8.65
N SER A 174 -13.92 1.59 -8.56
CA SER A 174 -15.13 1.67 -7.73
C SER A 174 -14.92 1.16 -6.31
N ALA A 175 -13.70 1.29 -5.77
CA ALA A 175 -13.38 0.76 -4.47
C ALA A 175 -14.04 1.52 -3.33
N ASP A 176 -14.45 0.80 -2.29
CA ASP A 176 -14.69 1.37 -0.98
C ASP A 176 -13.34 1.55 -0.29
N THR A 177 -12.94 2.78 -0.10
CA THR A 177 -11.72 3.15 0.62
C THR A 177 -12.01 4.34 1.53
N SER A 178 -11.16 4.54 2.52
CA SER A 178 -11.27 5.67 3.42
C SER A 178 -9.90 6.25 3.76
N ASP A 179 -9.90 7.37 4.48
CA ASP A 179 -8.68 7.94 5.04
C ASP A 179 -7.91 6.86 5.83
N GLY A 180 -6.61 6.82 5.68
CA GLY A 180 -5.73 5.80 6.27
C GLY A 180 -5.34 4.68 5.30
N GLU A 181 -6.14 4.39 4.28
CA GLU A 181 -5.74 3.49 3.19
C GLU A 181 -4.82 4.14 2.17
N SER A 182 -4.65 5.46 2.22
CA SER A 182 -3.68 6.16 1.38
C SER A 182 -2.31 5.50 1.45
N GLY A 183 -1.74 5.21 0.29
CA GLY A 183 -0.48 4.51 0.17
C GLY A 183 -0.61 2.99 0.10
N ALA A 184 -1.80 2.42 0.29
CA ALA A 184 -2.05 1.02 0.01
C ALA A 184 -1.70 0.69 -1.44
N SER A 185 -1.11 -0.46 -1.67
CA SER A 185 -0.81 -0.88 -3.03
C SER A 185 -2.04 -1.37 -3.76
N ILE A 186 -2.07 -1.12 -5.05
CA ILE A 186 -3.04 -1.71 -5.98
C ILE A 186 -2.37 -2.96 -6.55
N VAL A 187 -2.97 -4.11 -6.28
CA VAL A 187 -2.42 -5.40 -6.70
C VAL A 187 -3.36 -6.12 -7.65
N ASP A 188 -2.79 -6.93 -8.53
CA ASP A 188 -3.54 -7.83 -9.37
C ASP A 188 -3.87 -9.15 -8.65
N ASP A 189 -4.58 -10.06 -9.33
CA ASP A 189 -4.99 -11.35 -8.76
C ASP A 189 -3.81 -12.30 -8.46
N THR A 190 -2.60 -11.95 -8.89
CA THR A 190 -1.36 -12.68 -8.57
C THR A 190 -0.57 -12.02 -7.44
N ALA A 191 -1.14 -11.04 -6.75
CA ALA A 191 -0.50 -10.27 -5.68
C ALA A 191 0.76 -9.51 -6.13
N ILE A 192 0.76 -8.98 -7.36
CA ILE A 192 1.82 -8.13 -7.90
C ILE A 192 1.32 -6.68 -7.90
N ILE A 193 2.14 -5.78 -7.36
CA ILE A 193 1.83 -4.35 -7.29
C ILE A 193 2.02 -3.73 -8.68
N TYR A 194 1.03 -2.94 -9.11
CA TYR A 194 1.10 -2.13 -10.32
C TYR A 194 0.68 -0.67 -10.10
N GLY A 195 0.30 -0.30 -8.88
CA GLY A 195 -0.09 1.06 -8.54
C GLY A 195 -0.15 1.28 -7.04
N ILE A 196 -0.39 2.53 -6.67
CA ILE A 196 -0.49 3.01 -5.29
C ILE A 196 -1.82 3.76 -5.15
N HIS A 197 -2.67 3.32 -4.23
CA HIS A 197 -3.91 4.01 -3.89
C HIS A 197 -3.60 5.36 -3.24
N THR A 198 -4.19 6.43 -3.75
CA THR A 198 -3.86 7.77 -3.27
C THR A 198 -5.05 8.51 -2.71
N SER A 199 -6.20 8.48 -3.36
CA SER A 199 -7.33 9.32 -2.98
C SER A 199 -8.65 8.82 -3.52
N GLY A 200 -9.73 9.46 -3.15
CA GLY A 200 -11.06 9.14 -3.64
C GLY A 200 -12.12 10.16 -3.25
N THR A 201 -13.28 9.95 -3.82
CA THR A 201 -14.55 10.62 -3.50
C THR A 201 -15.58 9.56 -3.13
N ASN A 202 -16.79 9.98 -2.78
CA ASN A 202 -17.89 9.05 -2.51
C ASN A 202 -18.34 8.22 -3.75
N GLN A 203 -17.85 8.56 -4.93
CA GLN A 203 -18.26 7.91 -6.19
C GLN A 203 -17.17 7.03 -6.79
N GLN A 204 -15.92 7.42 -6.67
CA GLN A 204 -14.77 6.66 -7.21
C GLN A 204 -13.49 7.00 -6.48
N ASN A 205 -12.56 6.09 -6.58
CA ASN A 205 -11.22 6.21 -6.05
C ASN A 205 -10.20 6.16 -7.19
N TRP A 206 -8.99 6.65 -6.91
CA TRP A 206 -7.90 6.59 -7.88
C TRP A 206 -6.56 6.37 -7.23
N GLY A 207 -5.62 5.92 -8.04
CA GLY A 207 -4.25 5.68 -7.64
C GLY A 207 -3.24 5.99 -8.73
N THR A 208 -2.00 6.17 -8.30
CA THR A 208 -0.84 6.37 -9.15
C THR A 208 -0.39 5.03 -9.73
N LEU A 209 -0.30 4.94 -11.06
CA LEU A 209 0.23 3.74 -11.72
C LEU A 209 1.77 3.73 -11.70
N LEU A 210 2.33 2.52 -11.60
CA LEU A 210 3.78 2.33 -11.74
C LEU A 210 4.17 2.42 -13.21
N THR A 211 4.44 3.65 -13.68
CA THR A 211 5.09 3.86 -14.98
C THR A 211 6.47 3.23 -14.98
N GLY A 212 7.06 2.99 -16.16
CA GLY A 212 8.43 2.51 -16.24
C GLY A 212 9.43 3.41 -15.51
N GLU A 213 9.23 4.72 -15.55
CA GLU A 213 10.05 5.69 -14.83
C GLU A 213 9.91 5.55 -13.31
N LEU A 214 8.68 5.49 -12.79
CA LEU A 214 8.43 5.31 -11.35
C LEU A 214 8.91 3.93 -10.87
N PHE A 215 8.65 2.88 -11.63
CA PHE A 215 9.16 1.54 -11.33
C PHE A 215 10.69 1.55 -11.16
N ASN A 216 11.41 2.14 -12.10
CA ASN A 216 12.86 2.24 -12.04
C ASN A 216 13.34 3.11 -10.87
N THR A 217 12.64 4.19 -10.56
CA THR A 217 12.93 5.03 -9.40
C THR A 217 12.84 4.22 -8.11
N ILE A 218 11.77 3.46 -7.92
CA ILE A 218 11.58 2.61 -6.73
C ILE A 218 12.67 1.53 -6.65
N VAL A 219 12.97 0.86 -7.75
CA VAL A 219 14.02 -0.17 -7.81
C VAL A 219 15.38 0.43 -7.47
N ASN A 220 15.71 1.59 -8.00
CA ASN A 220 16.99 2.26 -7.72
C ASN A 220 17.11 2.66 -6.24
N ILE A 221 16.03 3.17 -5.64
CA ILE A 221 16.01 3.46 -4.20
C ILE A 221 16.17 2.16 -3.39
N SER A 222 15.50 1.09 -3.78
CA SER A 222 15.57 -0.19 -3.08
C SER A 222 16.99 -0.78 -3.01
N LYS A 223 17.82 -0.46 -4.00
CA LYS A 223 19.22 -0.91 -4.08
C LYS A 223 20.22 -0.01 -3.36
N ARG A 224 19.79 1.18 -2.91
CA ARG A 224 20.69 2.07 -2.19
C ARG A 224 21.03 1.49 -0.84
N GLU A 225 22.34 1.42 -0.53
CA GLU A 225 22.81 1.34 0.83
C GLU A 225 22.64 2.73 1.45
N VAL A 226 21.97 2.77 2.59
CA VAL A 226 21.84 4.02 3.32
C VAL A 226 23.17 4.27 4.01
N GLU A 227 23.91 5.29 3.56
CA GLU A 227 25.15 5.72 4.19
C GLU A 227 24.88 6.03 5.67
N GLY A 228 25.70 5.41 6.52
CA GLY A 228 25.60 5.55 7.96
C GLY A 228 25.96 6.93 8.49
#